data_28c4df41dbf5a4557fea4da5916e8ac1
#
_entry.id   28c4df41dbf5a4557fea4da5916e8ac1
#
_cell.length_a   1.000
_cell.length_b   1.000
_cell.length_c   1.000
_cell.angle_alpha   90.00
_cell.angle_beta   90.00
_cell.angle_gamma   90.00
#
_symmetry.space_group_name_H-M   'P 1'
#
loop_
_entity.id
_entity.type
_entity.pdbx_description
1 polymer ?
#
loop_
_entity_poly.entity_id
_entity_poly.type
_entity_poly.pdbx_seq_one_letter_code
_entity_poly.pdbx_strand_id
1 'polypeptide(L)'
;GVGKTFTASRRAATVLRLDDPDQRALLEADPERLARVEGPVLVDEWQRLPRVWDLVRRAVDDGAPSGRYLLTGSATPPPDVDIHSGAGRIVPVRMRPMALTERGNLAPTVSLGGLLGPGVTSISGACDVPLSGYVEEICATGLPGLRSGSQRAREASVDGYLARVIDREVPDLGIGLRRPAALRAWLAAYAAATSTTSTYATILAAATPGDGDQPVRKTAEAYRDLLTRIWLLDPLPGWIPVSAPLRRLQVAPKHHIADPGLAAALLGASPDSLLD
;
A
#
# COMPACT_ATOMS: atom_id res chain seq x y z
N GLY A 1 -8.25 -3.79 2.88
CA GLY A 1 -7.66 -2.80 1.96
C GLY A 1 -7.70 -1.39 2.52
N VAL A 2 -6.98 -0.47 1.89
CA VAL A 2 -6.83 0.94 2.33
C VAL A 2 -8.06 1.83 2.05
N GLY A 3 -9.17 1.29 1.53
CA GLY A 3 -10.38 2.04 1.26
C GLY A 3 -10.46 2.70 -0.13
N LYS A 4 -9.71 2.22 -1.11
CA LYS A 4 -9.67 2.77 -2.49
C LYS A 4 -11.06 2.94 -3.10
N THR A 5 -11.82 1.86 -3.18
CA THR A 5 -13.18 1.84 -3.74
C THR A 5 -14.10 2.81 -3.01
N PHE A 6 -14.07 2.81 -1.67
CA PHE A 6 -14.89 3.71 -0.85
C PHE A 6 -14.58 5.18 -1.12
N THR A 7 -13.30 5.55 -1.13
CA THR A 7 -12.87 6.93 -1.37
C THR A 7 -13.20 7.38 -2.80
N ALA A 8 -12.91 6.53 -3.80
CA ALA A 8 -13.17 6.85 -5.20
C ALA A 8 -14.67 6.94 -5.52
N SER A 9 -15.49 6.05 -4.93
CA SER A 9 -16.95 6.06 -5.17
C SER A 9 -17.62 7.36 -4.69
N ARG A 10 -17.07 8.04 -3.68
CA ARG A 10 -17.57 9.34 -3.23
C ARG A 10 -17.31 10.48 -4.21
N ARG A 11 -16.50 10.26 -5.22
CA ARG A 11 -16.13 11.21 -6.28
C ARG A 11 -16.71 10.84 -7.62
N ALA A 12 -17.37 9.69 -7.74
CA ALA A 12 -17.91 9.17 -8.99
C ALA A 12 -19.43 9.35 -9.05
N ALA A 13 -19.94 9.75 -10.21
CA ALA A 13 -21.37 9.71 -10.52
C ALA A 13 -21.79 8.29 -10.94
N THR A 14 -20.93 7.59 -11.66
CA THR A 14 -21.16 6.19 -12.07
C THR A 14 -20.04 5.29 -11.52
N VAL A 15 -20.42 4.12 -10.98
CA VAL A 15 -19.48 3.10 -10.51
C VAL A 15 -19.69 1.80 -11.30
N LEU A 16 -18.63 1.35 -11.96
CA LEU A 16 -18.57 0.07 -12.67
C LEU A 16 -17.64 -0.86 -11.89
N ARG A 17 -18.19 -1.95 -11.36
CA ARG A 17 -17.46 -2.93 -10.55
C ARG A 17 -17.10 -4.14 -11.41
N LEU A 18 -15.82 -4.32 -11.72
CA LEU A 18 -15.37 -5.41 -12.59
C LEU A 18 -15.06 -6.71 -11.83
N ASP A 19 -15.18 -6.72 -10.52
CA ASP A 19 -15.25 -7.94 -9.72
C ASP A 19 -16.63 -8.63 -9.85
N ASP A 20 -17.66 -7.88 -10.23
CA ASP A 20 -18.96 -8.38 -10.64
C ASP A 20 -18.90 -8.93 -12.09
N PRO A 21 -19.12 -10.24 -12.29
CA PRO A 21 -19.03 -10.87 -13.62
C PRO A 21 -20.00 -10.25 -14.63
N ASP A 22 -21.20 -9.85 -14.21
CA ASP A 22 -22.25 -9.34 -15.13
C ASP A 22 -21.87 -7.93 -15.61
N GLN A 23 -21.41 -7.06 -14.71
CA GLN A 23 -20.95 -5.72 -15.09
C GLN A 23 -19.71 -5.79 -15.98
N ARG A 24 -18.80 -6.74 -15.70
CA ARG A 24 -17.63 -6.98 -16.53
C ARG A 24 -18.02 -7.44 -17.93
N ALA A 25 -18.91 -8.44 -18.05
CA ALA A 25 -19.39 -8.94 -19.32
C ALA A 25 -20.11 -7.84 -20.15
N LEU A 26 -20.91 -7.00 -19.49
CA LEU A 26 -21.55 -5.86 -20.15
C LEU A 26 -20.55 -4.86 -20.71
N LEU A 27 -19.49 -4.51 -19.96
CA LEU A 27 -18.47 -3.59 -20.43
C LEU A 27 -17.57 -4.21 -21.51
N GLU A 28 -17.38 -5.52 -21.46
CA GLU A 28 -16.62 -6.27 -22.46
C GLU A 28 -17.37 -6.32 -23.81
N ALA A 29 -18.69 -6.53 -23.77
CA ALA A 29 -19.56 -6.55 -24.94
C ALA A 29 -19.77 -5.16 -25.52
N ASP A 30 -19.86 -4.11 -24.68
CA ASP A 30 -20.09 -2.73 -25.08
C ASP A 30 -19.07 -1.76 -24.44
N PRO A 31 -17.84 -1.68 -24.97
CA PRO A 31 -16.79 -0.81 -24.46
C PRO A 31 -17.13 0.68 -24.51
N GLU A 32 -17.97 1.11 -25.48
CA GLU A 32 -18.37 2.51 -25.62
C GLU A 32 -19.26 2.98 -24.47
N ARG A 33 -19.86 2.05 -23.72
CA ARG A 33 -20.60 2.35 -22.49
C ARG A 33 -19.80 3.24 -21.55
N LEU A 34 -18.46 3.04 -21.46
CA LEU A 34 -17.57 3.82 -20.62
C LEU A 34 -17.62 5.32 -20.95
N ALA A 35 -17.75 5.67 -22.21
CA ALA A 35 -17.85 7.07 -22.64
C ALA A 35 -19.26 7.66 -22.46
N ARG A 36 -20.31 6.82 -22.59
CA ARG A 36 -21.72 7.25 -22.58
C ARG A 36 -22.31 7.47 -21.19
N VAL A 37 -21.80 6.78 -20.16
CA VAL A 37 -22.33 6.93 -18.79
C VAL A 37 -21.95 8.28 -18.19
N GLU A 38 -22.74 8.73 -17.22
CA GLU A 38 -22.49 9.98 -16.52
C GLU A 38 -21.16 9.91 -15.73
N GLY A 39 -20.36 10.95 -15.81
CA GLY A 39 -19.07 11.02 -15.12
C GLY A 39 -19.05 12.05 -14.01
N PRO A 40 -18.07 11.94 -13.12
CA PRO A 40 -16.90 11.04 -13.14
C PRO A 40 -17.25 9.55 -13.04
N VAL A 41 -16.54 8.71 -13.78
CA VAL A 41 -16.76 7.25 -13.81
C VAL A 41 -15.68 6.54 -13.03
N LEU A 42 -16.08 5.78 -12.01
CA LEU A 42 -15.18 4.86 -11.33
C LEU A 42 -15.25 3.48 -11.99
N VAL A 43 -14.10 2.97 -12.42
CA VAL A 43 -13.93 1.56 -12.78
C VAL A 43 -13.14 0.87 -11.67
N ASP A 44 -13.85 0.12 -10.84
CA ASP A 44 -13.28 -0.60 -9.70
C ASP A 44 -12.78 -1.97 -10.13
N GLU A 45 -11.62 -2.39 -9.58
CA GLU A 45 -10.89 -3.61 -9.94
C GLU A 45 -10.60 -3.71 -11.46
N TRP A 46 -10.17 -2.57 -12.06
CA TRP A 46 -9.98 -2.43 -13.51
C TRP A 46 -9.06 -3.51 -14.11
N GLN A 47 -8.12 -4.07 -13.33
CA GLN A 47 -7.23 -5.15 -13.79
C GLN A 47 -7.97 -6.45 -14.14
N ARG A 48 -9.24 -6.59 -13.75
CA ARG A 48 -10.12 -7.71 -14.17
C ARG A 48 -10.51 -7.63 -15.65
N LEU A 49 -10.38 -6.44 -16.25
CA LEU A 49 -10.59 -6.20 -17.67
C LEU A 49 -9.50 -5.21 -18.16
N PRO A 50 -8.25 -5.66 -18.40
CA PRO A 50 -7.10 -4.80 -18.68
C PRO A 50 -7.31 -3.83 -19.86
N ARG A 51 -8.10 -4.21 -20.87
CA ARG A 51 -8.44 -3.35 -22.00
C ARG A 51 -9.07 -2.00 -21.60
N VAL A 52 -9.66 -1.90 -20.39
CA VAL A 52 -10.20 -0.64 -19.85
C VAL A 52 -9.13 0.44 -19.80
N TRP A 53 -7.90 0.08 -19.49
CA TRP A 53 -6.79 1.02 -19.49
C TRP A 53 -6.62 1.72 -20.84
N ASP A 54 -6.65 0.96 -21.93
CA ASP A 54 -6.53 1.52 -23.29
C ASP A 54 -7.77 2.30 -23.72
N LEU A 55 -8.95 1.88 -23.26
CA LEU A 55 -10.19 2.64 -23.51
C LEU A 55 -10.13 4.01 -22.85
N VAL A 56 -9.72 4.08 -21.59
CA VAL A 56 -9.55 5.35 -20.85
C VAL A 56 -8.46 6.21 -21.50
N ARG A 57 -7.32 5.62 -21.86
CA ARG A 57 -6.24 6.34 -22.53
C ARG A 57 -6.71 6.99 -23.84
N ARG A 58 -7.42 6.22 -24.69
CA ARG A 58 -7.97 6.75 -25.95
C ARG A 58 -9.00 7.85 -25.69
N ALA A 59 -9.92 7.66 -24.75
CA ALA A 59 -10.89 8.67 -24.40
C ALA A 59 -10.23 9.99 -23.95
N VAL A 60 -9.10 9.92 -23.22
CA VAL A 60 -8.31 11.11 -22.86
C VAL A 60 -7.65 11.74 -24.09
N ASP A 61 -7.11 10.93 -25.00
CA ASP A 61 -6.55 11.43 -26.28
C ASP A 61 -7.62 12.09 -27.15
N ASP A 62 -8.87 11.61 -27.09
CA ASP A 62 -10.04 12.17 -27.79
C ASP A 62 -10.67 13.37 -27.06
N GLY A 63 -10.06 13.87 -25.98
CA GLY A 63 -10.44 15.10 -25.30
C GLY A 63 -11.34 14.95 -24.09
N ALA A 64 -11.42 13.76 -23.47
CA ALA A 64 -12.13 13.62 -22.20
C ALA A 64 -11.50 14.52 -21.12
N PRO A 65 -12.32 15.24 -20.32
CA PRO A 65 -11.80 16.18 -19.32
C PRO A 65 -11.05 15.47 -18.19
N SER A 66 -10.10 16.16 -17.59
CA SER A 66 -9.36 15.67 -16.41
C SER A 66 -10.31 15.26 -15.29
N GLY A 67 -10.05 14.11 -14.65
CA GLY A 67 -10.90 13.58 -13.59
C GLY A 67 -12.18 12.88 -14.08
N ARG A 68 -12.39 12.75 -15.38
CA ARG A 68 -13.53 12.00 -15.97
C ARG A 68 -13.52 10.54 -15.55
N TYR A 69 -12.34 9.92 -15.43
CA TYR A 69 -12.17 8.51 -15.10
C TYR A 69 -11.34 8.33 -13.84
N LEU A 70 -11.80 7.44 -12.98
CA LEU A 70 -11.11 6.95 -11.80
C LEU A 70 -10.93 5.43 -11.95
N LEU A 71 -9.69 4.95 -11.91
CA LEU A 71 -9.38 3.53 -11.96
C LEU A 71 -8.88 3.08 -10.60
N THR A 72 -9.53 2.11 -9.97
CA THR A 72 -9.06 1.52 -8.71
C THR A 72 -8.69 0.05 -8.91
N GLY A 73 -7.62 -0.37 -8.27
CA GLY A 73 -7.13 -1.74 -8.31
C GLY A 73 -6.17 -2.03 -7.17
N SER A 74 -5.98 -3.30 -6.84
CA SER A 74 -5.14 -3.74 -5.71
C SER A 74 -3.68 -3.97 -6.09
N ALA A 75 -3.37 -4.11 -7.36
CA ALA A 75 -2.01 -4.37 -7.83
C ALA A 75 -1.71 -3.62 -9.14
N THR A 76 -0.44 -3.42 -9.43
CA THR A 76 0.03 -3.04 -10.76
C THR A 76 -0.25 -4.23 -11.69
N PRO A 77 -0.69 -4.00 -12.95
CA PRO A 77 -0.91 -5.08 -13.89
C PRO A 77 0.33 -5.97 -14.04
N PRO A 78 0.15 -7.27 -14.28
CA PRO A 78 1.26 -8.15 -14.60
C PRO A 78 2.06 -7.61 -15.81
N PRO A 79 3.38 -7.80 -15.85
CA PRO A 79 4.24 -7.28 -16.92
C PRO A 79 3.96 -7.91 -18.30
N ASP A 80 3.26 -9.03 -18.34
CA ASP A 80 2.86 -9.77 -19.53
C ASP A 80 1.52 -9.31 -20.12
N VAL A 81 0.83 -8.38 -19.46
CA VAL A 81 -0.37 -7.75 -20.00
C VAL A 81 0.06 -6.62 -20.94
N ASP A 82 -0.24 -6.77 -22.23
CA ASP A 82 0.03 -5.75 -23.24
C ASP A 82 -0.91 -4.55 -23.02
N ILE A 83 -0.47 -3.62 -22.21
CA ILE A 83 -1.14 -2.33 -22.00
C ILE A 83 -0.17 -1.20 -22.36
N HIS A 84 -0.66 -0.27 -23.15
CA HIS A 84 0.13 0.91 -23.50
C HIS A 84 0.45 1.76 -22.26
N SER A 85 1.60 2.44 -22.31
CA SER A 85 1.95 3.42 -21.29
C SER A 85 0.87 4.49 -21.14
N GLY A 86 0.37 4.70 -19.92
CA GLY A 86 -0.55 5.79 -19.59
C GLY A 86 0.17 7.12 -19.34
N ALA A 87 1.45 7.24 -19.70
CA ALA A 87 2.27 8.41 -19.41
C ALA A 87 1.66 9.68 -19.99
N GLY A 88 1.50 10.71 -19.14
CA GLY A 88 0.90 11.99 -19.49
C GLY A 88 -0.65 11.98 -19.58
N ARG A 89 -1.32 10.83 -19.42
CA ARG A 89 -2.79 10.68 -19.49
C ARG A 89 -3.40 10.17 -18.22
N ILE A 90 -2.73 9.22 -17.57
CA ILE A 90 -3.21 8.59 -16.33
C ILE A 90 -2.20 8.86 -15.23
N VAL A 91 -2.67 9.49 -14.15
CA VAL A 91 -1.84 9.84 -12.99
C VAL A 91 -2.03 8.77 -11.92
N PRO A 92 -0.98 8.01 -11.55
CA PRO A 92 -1.08 7.05 -10.46
C PRO A 92 -1.14 7.78 -9.12
N VAL A 93 -2.15 7.44 -8.30
CA VAL A 93 -2.32 7.93 -6.94
C VAL A 93 -2.20 6.75 -5.99
N ARG A 94 -1.14 6.74 -5.19
CA ARG A 94 -0.96 5.73 -4.17
C ARG A 94 -1.77 6.10 -2.92
N MET A 95 -2.72 5.23 -2.54
CA MET A 95 -3.38 5.31 -1.24
C MET A 95 -2.63 4.47 -0.21
N ARG A 96 -2.32 5.09 0.92
CA ARG A 96 -1.76 4.43 2.10
C ARG A 96 -2.86 4.12 3.13
N PRO A 97 -2.58 3.27 4.13
CA PRO A 97 -3.43 3.17 5.32
C PRO A 97 -3.67 4.54 5.94
N MET A 98 -4.78 4.69 6.66
CA MET A 98 -5.17 5.97 7.26
C MET A 98 -4.10 6.50 8.22
N ALA A 99 -3.70 7.74 8.04
CA ALA A 99 -2.91 8.49 9.00
C ALA A 99 -3.71 8.73 10.29
N LEU A 100 -3.04 9.06 11.39
CA LEU A 100 -3.71 9.33 12.68
C LEU A 100 -4.79 10.41 12.56
N THR A 101 -4.53 11.45 11.79
CA THR A 101 -5.48 12.54 11.53
C THR A 101 -6.73 12.10 10.78
N GLU A 102 -6.63 11.06 9.95
CA GLU A 102 -7.76 10.51 9.19
C GLU A 102 -8.60 9.54 10.02
N ARG A 103 -8.09 9.13 11.19
CA ARG A 103 -8.79 8.21 12.12
C ARG A 103 -9.76 8.94 13.05
N GLY A 104 -9.81 10.27 12.98
CA GLY A 104 -10.75 11.12 13.76
C GLY A 104 -10.31 11.40 15.18
N ASN A 105 -9.19 10.88 15.65
CA ASN A 105 -8.73 10.98 17.03
C ASN A 105 -7.74 12.13 17.26
N LEU A 106 -7.33 12.83 16.21
CA LEU A 106 -6.25 13.82 16.28
C LEU A 106 -6.46 14.95 15.29
N ALA A 107 -6.63 16.16 15.80
CA ALA A 107 -6.54 17.36 14.97
C ALA A 107 -5.07 17.75 14.76
N PRO A 108 -4.59 17.89 13.51
CA PRO A 108 -3.20 18.29 13.27
C PRO A 108 -3.00 19.75 13.73
N THR A 109 -1.99 19.98 14.57
CA THR A 109 -1.59 21.31 15.02
C THR A 109 -0.48 21.91 14.16
N VAL A 110 0.19 21.08 13.35
CA VAL A 110 1.24 21.48 12.40
C VAL A 110 0.90 20.97 11.02
N SER A 111 0.97 21.84 10.02
CA SER A 111 0.71 21.50 8.60
C SER A 111 2.01 21.46 7.82
N LEU A 112 2.29 20.32 7.13
CA LEU A 112 3.43 20.21 6.22
C LEU A 112 3.35 21.25 5.09
N GLY A 113 2.15 21.49 4.54
CA GLY A 113 1.93 22.52 3.52
C GLY A 113 2.27 23.92 4.03
N GLY A 114 1.93 24.20 5.31
CA GLY A 114 2.33 25.45 5.98
C GLY A 114 3.84 25.55 6.14
N LEU A 115 4.51 24.45 6.49
CA LEU A 115 5.97 24.42 6.67
C LEU A 115 6.75 24.64 5.36
N LEU A 116 6.20 24.21 4.24
CA LEU A 116 6.78 24.41 2.90
C LEU A 116 6.45 25.78 2.31
N GLY A 117 5.59 26.55 2.98
CA GLY A 117 5.21 27.89 2.57
C GLY A 117 6.29 28.94 2.90
N PRO A 118 6.27 30.08 2.22
CA PRO A 118 7.21 31.17 2.53
C PRO A 118 6.92 31.76 3.92
N GLY A 119 7.99 32.10 4.66
CA GLY A 119 7.90 32.86 5.92
C GLY A 119 7.72 32.02 7.19
N VAL A 120 7.73 30.71 7.14
CA VAL A 120 7.71 29.87 8.34
C VAL A 120 9.10 29.79 8.96
N THR A 121 9.28 30.42 10.12
CA THR A 121 10.55 30.46 10.86
C THR A 121 10.58 29.52 12.07
N SER A 122 9.43 29.05 12.52
CA SER A 122 9.33 28.13 13.66
C SER A 122 8.20 27.14 13.50
N ILE A 123 8.37 25.95 14.07
CA ILE A 123 7.35 24.90 14.17
C ILE A 123 6.99 24.78 15.63
N SER A 124 5.72 25.00 15.96
CA SER A 124 5.21 24.80 17.30
C SER A 124 3.82 24.15 17.23
N GLY A 125 3.63 23.10 18.01
CA GLY A 125 2.34 22.43 18.13
C GLY A 125 2.39 21.43 19.26
N ALA A 126 1.26 21.22 19.91
CA ALA A 126 1.06 20.23 20.96
C ALA A 126 0.00 19.22 20.53
N CYS A 127 0.08 18.03 21.07
CA CYS A 127 -0.86 16.97 20.86
C CYS A 127 -1.23 16.38 22.24
N ASP A 128 -2.52 16.22 22.49
CA ASP A 128 -3.04 15.69 23.75
C ASP A 128 -3.08 14.15 23.79
N VAL A 129 -2.66 13.48 22.71
CA VAL A 129 -2.61 12.03 22.67
C VAL A 129 -1.42 11.53 23.47
N PRO A 130 -1.63 10.76 24.55
CA PRO A 130 -0.53 10.19 25.34
C PRO A 130 0.20 9.09 24.55
N LEU A 131 1.38 8.70 25.03
CA LEU A 131 2.17 7.63 24.41
C LEU A 131 1.37 6.32 24.29
N SER A 132 0.60 5.96 25.32
CA SER A 132 -0.28 4.80 25.28
C SER A 132 -1.31 4.87 24.13
N GLY A 133 -1.89 6.04 23.90
CA GLY A 133 -2.81 6.27 22.78
C GLY A 133 -2.14 6.09 21.41
N TYR A 134 -0.88 6.53 21.25
CA TYR A 134 -0.11 6.25 20.03
C TYR A 134 0.14 4.76 19.83
N VAL A 135 0.49 4.06 20.89
CA VAL A 135 0.76 2.61 20.85
C VAL A 135 -0.53 1.83 20.54
N GLU A 136 -1.65 2.19 21.15
CA GLU A 136 -2.97 1.63 20.83
C GLU A 136 -3.31 1.83 19.35
N GLU A 137 -3.07 3.03 18.81
CA GLU A 137 -3.33 3.35 17.40
C GLU A 137 -2.38 2.62 16.44
N ILE A 138 -1.13 2.34 16.83
CA ILE A 138 -0.23 1.47 16.09
C ILE A 138 -0.83 0.07 15.97
N CYS A 139 -1.20 -0.56 17.07
CA CYS A 139 -1.76 -1.90 17.10
C CYS A 139 -3.15 -1.98 16.42
N ALA A 140 -3.92 -0.90 16.46
CA ALA A 140 -5.25 -0.82 15.84
C ALA A 140 -5.23 -0.74 14.31
N THR A 141 -4.05 -0.69 13.68
CA THR A 141 -3.84 -0.54 12.23
C THR A 141 -4.50 0.70 11.59
N GLY A 142 -4.02 1.14 10.44
CA GLY A 142 -4.63 2.18 9.61
C GLY A 142 -5.47 1.62 8.47
N LEU A 143 -5.69 0.30 8.41
CA LEU A 143 -6.53 -0.33 7.40
C LEU A 143 -8.01 -0.24 7.81
N PRO A 144 -8.85 0.58 7.14
CA PRO A 144 -10.21 0.89 7.62
C PRO A 144 -11.05 -0.33 7.93
N GLY A 145 -11.01 -1.35 7.07
CA GLY A 145 -11.80 -2.57 7.22
C GLY A 145 -11.36 -3.51 8.36
N LEU A 146 -10.21 -3.24 9.00
CA LEU A 146 -9.68 -4.07 10.09
C LEU A 146 -9.81 -3.40 11.46
N ARG A 147 -10.30 -2.16 11.53
CA ARG A 147 -10.36 -1.35 12.76
C ARG A 147 -11.58 -1.60 13.63
N SER A 148 -12.62 -2.21 13.09
CA SER A 148 -13.89 -2.41 13.82
C SER A 148 -13.84 -3.57 14.80
N GLY A 149 -14.60 -3.46 15.89
CA GLY A 149 -14.76 -4.51 16.88
C GLY A 149 -13.81 -4.41 18.08
N SER A 150 -13.81 -5.46 18.91
CA SER A 150 -12.93 -5.55 20.07
C SER A 150 -11.46 -5.70 19.68
N GLN A 151 -10.54 -5.45 20.59
CA GLN A 151 -9.10 -5.66 20.36
C GLN A 151 -8.82 -7.05 19.80
N ARG A 152 -9.33 -8.10 20.43
CA ARG A 152 -9.16 -9.48 19.96
C ARG A 152 -9.69 -9.72 18.53
N ALA A 153 -10.82 -9.07 18.19
CA ALA A 153 -11.38 -9.17 16.83
C ALA A 153 -10.49 -8.47 15.79
N ARG A 154 -9.90 -7.33 16.15
CA ARG A 154 -8.94 -6.62 15.29
C ARG A 154 -7.67 -7.43 15.08
N GLU A 155 -7.09 -7.98 16.15
CA GLU A 155 -5.91 -8.84 16.09
C GLU A 155 -6.17 -10.04 15.15
N ALA A 156 -7.28 -10.77 15.35
CA ALA A 156 -7.65 -11.88 14.48
C ALA A 156 -7.86 -11.45 13.01
N SER A 157 -8.38 -10.23 12.79
CA SER A 157 -8.58 -9.69 11.43
C SER A 157 -7.26 -9.33 10.75
N VAL A 158 -6.30 -8.79 11.50
CA VAL A 158 -4.95 -8.48 10.99
C VAL A 158 -4.19 -9.77 10.69
N ASP A 159 -4.24 -10.77 11.56
CA ASP A 159 -3.62 -12.07 11.33
C ASP A 159 -4.23 -12.77 10.11
N GLY A 160 -5.55 -12.75 9.98
CA GLY A 160 -6.25 -13.27 8.81
C GLY A 160 -5.88 -12.55 7.51
N TYR A 161 -5.68 -11.24 7.56
CA TYR A 161 -5.19 -10.45 6.43
C TYR A 161 -3.77 -10.88 6.03
N LEU A 162 -2.85 -10.97 6.98
CA LEU A 162 -1.47 -11.40 6.72
C LEU A 162 -1.41 -12.83 6.19
N ALA A 163 -2.18 -13.76 6.76
CA ALA A 163 -2.29 -15.12 6.26
C ALA A 163 -2.78 -15.14 4.80
N ARG A 164 -3.82 -14.37 4.48
CA ARG A 164 -4.34 -14.29 3.11
C ARG A 164 -3.32 -13.73 2.12
N VAL A 165 -2.58 -12.70 2.50
CA VAL A 165 -1.50 -12.14 1.65
C VAL A 165 -0.45 -13.21 1.37
N ILE A 166 0.01 -13.92 2.40
CA ILE A 166 1.07 -14.92 2.29
C ILE A 166 0.61 -16.15 1.53
N ASP A 167 -0.60 -16.66 1.83
CA ASP A 167 -1.04 -17.97 1.37
C ASP A 167 -1.78 -17.91 0.02
N ARG A 168 -2.25 -16.71 -0.40
CA ARG A 168 -3.01 -16.54 -1.65
C ARG A 168 -2.47 -15.45 -2.56
N GLU A 169 -2.38 -14.19 -2.08
CA GLU A 169 -2.05 -13.07 -2.98
C GLU A 169 -0.64 -13.19 -3.56
N VAL A 170 0.32 -13.66 -2.76
CA VAL A 170 1.70 -13.88 -3.21
C VAL A 170 1.81 -15.04 -4.22
N PRO A 171 1.22 -16.22 -4.01
CA PRO A 171 1.19 -17.28 -5.01
C PRO A 171 0.47 -16.90 -6.29
N ASP A 172 -0.67 -16.20 -6.21
CA ASP A 172 -1.48 -15.78 -7.37
C ASP A 172 -0.72 -14.83 -8.32
N LEU A 173 0.34 -14.18 -7.83
CA LEU A 173 1.22 -13.32 -8.62
C LEU A 173 2.39 -14.07 -9.30
N GLY A 174 2.34 -15.41 -9.32
CA GLY A 174 3.25 -16.24 -10.11
C GLY A 174 4.55 -16.62 -9.40
N ILE A 175 4.72 -16.26 -8.14
CA ILE A 175 5.84 -16.78 -7.34
C ILE A 175 5.40 -18.09 -6.68
N GLY A 176 5.86 -19.21 -7.22
CA GLY A 176 5.67 -20.52 -6.60
C GLY A 176 6.26 -20.53 -5.19
N LEU A 177 5.44 -20.20 -4.21
CA LEU A 177 5.84 -20.14 -2.81
C LEU A 177 5.99 -21.56 -2.28
N ARG A 178 7.20 -22.12 -2.36
CA ARG A 178 7.47 -23.45 -1.83
C ARG A 178 7.41 -23.53 -0.30
N ARG A 179 7.57 -22.40 0.40
CA ARG A 179 7.69 -22.32 1.86
C ARG A 179 7.03 -21.04 2.40
N PRO A 180 5.72 -21.03 2.66
CA PRO A 180 5.02 -19.87 3.26
C PRO A 180 5.61 -19.44 4.61
N ALA A 181 6.07 -20.41 5.42
CA ALA A 181 6.72 -20.14 6.71
C ALA A 181 8.00 -19.30 6.56
N ALA A 182 8.82 -19.56 5.53
CA ALA A 182 10.03 -18.79 5.27
C ALA A 182 9.72 -17.33 4.87
N LEU A 183 8.65 -17.12 4.10
CA LEU A 183 8.18 -15.76 3.78
C LEU A 183 7.68 -15.04 5.03
N ARG A 184 6.92 -15.73 5.90
CA ARG A 184 6.45 -15.15 7.18
C ARG A 184 7.62 -14.76 8.08
N ALA A 185 8.63 -15.62 8.21
CA ALA A 185 9.84 -15.35 8.99
C ALA A 185 10.63 -14.15 8.42
N TRP A 186 10.75 -14.07 7.10
CA TRP A 186 11.39 -12.94 6.44
C TRP A 186 10.60 -11.64 6.64
N LEU A 187 9.27 -11.68 6.57
CA LEU A 187 8.40 -10.52 6.86
C LEU A 187 8.53 -10.06 8.31
N ALA A 188 8.62 -10.98 9.27
CA ALA A 188 8.85 -10.64 10.68
C ALA A 188 10.20 -9.96 10.88
N ALA A 189 11.27 -10.47 10.25
CA ALA A 189 12.59 -9.83 10.27
C ALA A 189 12.56 -8.43 9.61
N TYR A 190 11.82 -8.27 8.53
CA TYR A 190 11.62 -6.98 7.89
C TYR A 190 10.82 -6.02 8.77
N ALA A 191 9.80 -6.52 9.48
CA ALA A 191 9.04 -5.75 10.46
C ALA A 191 9.92 -5.24 11.61
N ALA A 192 10.83 -6.08 12.13
CA ALA A 192 11.81 -5.70 13.15
C ALA A 192 12.79 -4.61 12.66
N ALA A 193 13.04 -4.53 11.35
CA ALA A 193 13.86 -3.49 10.73
C ALA A 193 13.10 -2.16 10.47
N THR A 194 11.83 -2.06 10.89
CA THR A 194 11.02 -0.86 10.67
C THR A 194 11.70 0.41 11.20
N SER A 195 11.70 1.47 10.38
CA SER A 195 12.35 2.76 10.65
C SER A 195 13.88 2.72 10.76
N THR A 196 14.52 1.59 10.42
CA THR A 196 15.98 1.46 10.36
C THR A 196 16.50 1.50 8.92
N THR A 197 17.81 1.65 8.77
CA THR A 197 18.55 1.53 7.51
C THR A 197 19.37 0.23 7.45
N SER A 198 18.92 -0.81 8.14
CA SER A 198 19.55 -2.13 8.14
C SER A 198 19.77 -2.65 6.73
N THR A 199 20.84 -3.41 6.49
CA THR A 199 21.05 -4.01 5.18
C THR A 199 20.06 -5.16 4.94
N TYR A 200 19.71 -5.42 3.69
CA TYR A 200 18.91 -6.60 3.35
C TYR A 200 19.58 -7.92 3.74
N ALA A 201 20.92 -7.94 3.79
CA ALA A 201 21.66 -9.09 4.29
C ALA A 201 21.43 -9.31 5.79
N THR A 202 21.41 -8.24 6.59
CA THR A 202 21.09 -8.29 8.02
C THR A 202 19.66 -8.78 8.25
N ILE A 203 18.69 -8.26 7.49
CA ILE A 203 17.29 -8.69 7.57
C ILE A 203 17.16 -10.17 7.20
N LEU A 204 17.85 -10.62 6.16
CA LEU A 204 17.85 -12.02 5.75
C LEU A 204 18.46 -12.93 6.81
N ALA A 205 19.55 -12.52 7.44
CA ALA A 205 20.16 -13.27 8.54
C ALA A 205 19.22 -13.37 9.75
N ALA A 206 18.49 -12.31 10.07
CA ALA A 206 17.52 -12.30 11.17
C ALA A 206 16.26 -13.15 10.89
N ALA A 207 15.95 -13.41 9.62
CA ALA A 207 14.81 -14.24 9.24
C ALA A 207 14.95 -15.72 9.64
N THR A 208 16.17 -16.19 9.85
CA THR A 208 16.47 -17.58 10.20
C THR A 208 17.58 -17.63 11.25
N PRO A 209 17.26 -17.40 12.54
CA PRO A 209 18.25 -17.58 13.58
C PRO A 209 18.64 -19.06 13.71
N GLY A 210 19.92 -19.38 13.59
CA GLY A 210 20.47 -20.73 13.67
C GLY A 210 20.68 -21.42 12.31
N ASP A 211 20.92 -22.73 12.32
CA ASP A 211 21.18 -23.56 11.12
C ASP A 211 19.93 -23.90 10.29
N GLY A 212 18.90 -23.09 10.42
CA GLY A 212 17.65 -23.26 9.65
C GLY A 212 17.82 -22.92 8.17
N ASP A 213 16.87 -23.43 7.38
CA ASP A 213 16.77 -23.24 5.93
C ASP A 213 16.55 -21.74 5.55
N GLN A 214 17.63 -20.98 5.56
CA GLN A 214 17.60 -19.58 5.15
C GLN A 214 17.20 -19.46 3.67
N PRO A 215 16.25 -18.57 3.32
CA PRO A 215 15.97 -18.28 1.92
C PRO A 215 17.26 -17.81 1.24
N VAL A 216 17.55 -18.35 0.04
CA VAL A 216 18.68 -17.83 -0.73
C VAL A 216 18.41 -16.37 -1.09
N ARG A 217 19.48 -15.58 -1.22
CA ARG A 217 19.40 -14.13 -1.49
C ARG A 217 18.44 -13.79 -2.64
N LYS A 218 18.50 -14.54 -3.76
CA LYS A 218 17.61 -14.36 -4.90
C LYS A 218 16.13 -14.51 -4.54
N THR A 219 15.78 -15.43 -3.64
CA THR A 219 14.41 -15.62 -3.15
C THR A 219 13.96 -14.45 -2.29
N ALA A 220 14.83 -13.94 -1.41
CA ALA A 220 14.52 -12.78 -0.58
C ALA A 220 14.36 -11.50 -1.43
N GLU A 221 15.14 -11.34 -2.49
CA GLU A 221 14.98 -10.26 -3.48
C GLU A 221 13.61 -10.37 -4.18
N ALA A 222 13.21 -11.56 -4.60
CA ALA A 222 11.89 -11.79 -5.20
C ALA A 222 10.74 -11.50 -4.22
N TYR A 223 10.88 -11.88 -2.94
CA TYR A 223 9.90 -11.52 -1.89
C TYR A 223 9.78 -10.00 -1.76
N ARG A 224 10.91 -9.30 -1.62
CA ARG A 224 10.93 -7.85 -1.51
C ARG A 224 10.22 -7.17 -2.69
N ASP A 225 10.58 -7.54 -3.91
CA ASP A 225 10.08 -6.90 -5.11
C ASP A 225 8.57 -7.14 -5.26
N LEU A 226 8.10 -8.35 -4.98
CA LEU A 226 6.68 -8.69 -5.00
C LEU A 226 5.90 -7.93 -3.93
N LEU A 227 6.36 -7.99 -2.67
CA LEU A 227 5.69 -7.34 -1.54
C LEU A 227 5.66 -5.81 -1.69
N THR A 228 6.66 -5.23 -2.37
CA THR A 228 6.66 -3.81 -2.75
C THR A 228 5.62 -3.54 -3.85
N ARG A 229 5.48 -4.42 -4.84
CA ARG A 229 4.47 -4.29 -5.92
C ARG A 229 3.03 -4.35 -5.40
N ILE A 230 2.75 -5.17 -4.38
CA ILE A 230 1.43 -5.22 -3.73
C ILE A 230 1.26 -4.19 -2.62
N TRP A 231 2.20 -3.29 -2.49
CA TRP A 231 2.18 -2.18 -1.53
C TRP A 231 2.18 -2.62 -0.06
N LEU A 232 2.69 -3.80 0.26
CA LEU A 232 2.88 -4.25 1.63
C LEU A 232 4.17 -3.70 2.23
N LEU A 233 5.25 -3.59 1.42
CA LEU A 233 6.46 -2.88 1.80
C LEU A 233 6.44 -1.46 1.24
N ASP A 234 6.88 -0.52 2.07
CA ASP A 234 6.95 0.90 1.74
C ASP A 234 8.32 1.49 2.12
N PRO A 235 9.42 1.02 1.50
CA PRO A 235 10.75 1.57 1.81
C PRO A 235 10.79 3.05 1.45
N LEU A 236 11.31 3.87 2.36
CA LEU A 236 11.49 5.31 2.17
C LEU A 236 12.92 5.58 1.69
N PRO A 237 13.10 6.00 0.43
CA PRO A 237 14.41 6.38 -0.08
C PRO A 237 15.04 7.50 0.74
N GLY A 238 16.35 7.43 0.97
CA GLY A 238 17.06 8.52 1.62
C GLY A 238 17.01 9.81 0.79
N TRP A 239 16.77 10.93 1.48
CA TRP A 239 16.83 12.23 0.82
C TRP A 239 18.29 12.60 0.55
N ILE A 240 18.58 13.04 -0.68
CA ILE A 240 19.91 13.40 -1.13
C ILE A 240 19.85 14.77 -1.82
N PRO A 241 20.63 15.75 -1.34
CA PRO A 241 20.72 17.04 -2.01
C PRO A 241 21.19 16.88 -3.47
N VAL A 242 20.64 17.67 -4.38
CA VAL A 242 21.04 17.68 -5.80
C VAL A 242 22.53 17.98 -5.96
N SER A 243 23.10 18.76 -5.03
CA SER A 243 24.53 19.11 -4.97
C SER A 243 25.48 17.97 -4.59
N ALA A 244 24.94 16.80 -4.17
CA ALA A 244 25.76 15.68 -3.70
C ALA A 244 25.33 14.34 -4.35
N PRO A 245 25.38 14.20 -5.69
CA PRO A 245 24.82 13.04 -6.41
C PRO A 245 25.49 11.71 -6.04
N LEU A 246 26.76 11.73 -5.68
CA LEU A 246 27.53 10.51 -5.31
C LEU A 246 27.06 9.90 -3.98
N ARG A 247 26.41 10.66 -3.11
CA ARG A 247 25.79 10.13 -1.87
C ARG A 247 24.68 9.12 -2.14
N ARG A 248 24.10 9.11 -3.33
CA ARG A 248 23.09 8.09 -3.73
C ARG A 248 23.58 6.67 -3.57
N LEU A 249 24.88 6.42 -3.72
CA LEU A 249 25.47 5.11 -3.57
C LEU A 249 25.67 4.67 -2.10
N GLN A 250 25.49 5.59 -1.14
CA GLN A 250 25.83 5.38 0.26
C GLN A 250 24.60 5.40 1.19
N VAL A 251 23.44 5.82 0.70
CA VAL A 251 22.25 5.99 1.54
C VAL A 251 21.27 4.86 1.30
N ALA A 252 21.17 3.95 2.28
CA ALA A 252 20.17 2.92 2.28
C ALA A 252 18.77 3.51 2.55
N PRO A 253 17.70 2.93 1.99
CA PRO A 253 16.33 3.34 2.33
C PRO A 253 16.02 2.96 3.78
N LYS A 254 15.15 3.72 4.44
CA LYS A 254 14.51 3.26 5.67
C LYS A 254 13.45 2.21 5.32
N HIS A 255 13.46 1.11 6.06
CA HIS A 255 12.49 0.05 5.89
C HIS A 255 11.17 0.40 6.58
N HIS A 256 10.07 0.21 5.87
CA HIS A 256 8.73 0.32 6.42
C HIS A 256 7.83 -0.75 5.83
N ILE A 257 7.00 -1.36 6.67
CA ILE A 257 5.77 -2.01 6.25
C ILE A 257 4.73 -0.90 6.06
N ALA A 258 3.82 -1.07 5.10
CA ALA A 258 2.84 -0.05 4.73
C ALA A 258 1.95 0.40 5.89
N ASP A 259 1.80 -0.44 6.91
CA ASP A 259 1.02 -0.16 8.11
C ASP A 259 1.75 -0.66 9.36
N PRO A 260 1.91 0.17 10.39
CA PRO A 260 2.60 -0.23 11.60
C PRO A 260 1.88 -1.32 12.40
N GLY A 261 0.55 -1.43 12.29
CA GLY A 261 -0.21 -2.51 12.92
C GLY A 261 0.09 -3.89 12.31
N LEU A 262 0.40 -3.94 11.01
CA LEU A 262 0.89 -5.17 10.37
C LEU A 262 2.29 -5.54 10.88
N ALA A 263 3.15 -4.54 11.12
CA ALA A 263 4.46 -4.78 11.71
C ALA A 263 4.34 -5.31 13.13
N ALA A 264 3.51 -4.70 13.97
CA ALA A 264 3.25 -5.14 15.34
C ALA A 264 2.73 -6.60 15.36
N ALA A 265 1.76 -6.94 14.53
CA ALA A 265 1.22 -8.30 14.44
C ALA A 265 2.27 -9.32 13.99
N LEU A 266 3.13 -9.00 13.02
CA LEU A 266 4.22 -9.87 12.58
C LEU A 266 5.24 -10.14 13.66
N LEU A 267 5.42 -9.20 14.59
CA LEU A 267 6.32 -9.30 15.74
C LEU A 267 5.64 -9.89 16.98
N GLY A 268 4.34 -10.15 16.94
CA GLY A 268 3.56 -10.57 18.10
C GLY A 268 3.49 -9.50 19.20
N ALA A 269 3.64 -8.22 18.81
CA ALA A 269 3.62 -7.11 19.74
C ALA A 269 2.18 -6.70 20.10
N SER A 270 1.97 -6.45 21.39
CA SER A 270 0.73 -5.88 21.94
C SER A 270 0.98 -4.44 22.43
N PRO A 271 -0.08 -3.66 22.74
CA PRO A 271 0.09 -2.35 23.34
C PRO A 271 0.95 -2.39 24.60
N ASP A 272 0.75 -3.36 25.48
CA ASP A 272 1.52 -3.49 26.72
C ASP A 272 3.00 -3.76 26.42
N SER A 273 3.31 -4.72 25.53
CA SER A 273 4.70 -5.06 25.18
C SER A 273 5.46 -3.98 24.41
N LEU A 274 4.77 -2.98 23.89
CA LEU A 274 5.39 -1.82 23.24
C LEU A 274 5.62 -0.64 24.19
N LEU A 275 5.06 -0.70 25.40
CA LEU A 275 5.23 0.30 26.46
C LEU A 275 6.30 -0.09 27.48
N ASP A 276 6.61 -1.41 27.59
CA ASP A 276 7.69 -1.96 28.42
C ASP A 276 9.08 -1.69 27.80
#